data_b264e3379c5169a335b93fa658da3b72
#
_entry.id   b264e3379c5169a335b93fa658da3b72
#
_cell.length_a   1.000
_cell.length_b   1.000
_cell.length_c   1.000
_cell.angle_alpha   90.00
_cell.angle_beta   90.00
_cell.angle_gamma   90.00
#
_symmetry.space_group_name_H-M   'P 1'
#
loop_
_entity.id
_entity.type
_entity.pdbx_description
1 polymer ?
#
loop_
_entity_poly.entity_id
_entity_poly.type
_entity_poly.pdbx_seq_one_letter_code
_entity_poly.pdbx_strand_id
1 'polypeptide(L)'
;MTRHYGRAPRGERVREATPHGHWHTVTMLAALTTAGLQAAMTVESATDGDVFLAYLEQVLCPRLRAGHVVIMDNLAAHKVAGVRQLIENTGAQLHYLPPYSPDFNPIEQAWSKIKQRLRAAKARSLEALESAIADALAAVTAENASAWFTHCGYGLR
;
A
#
# COMPACT_ATOMS: atom_id res chain seq x y z
N MET A 1 -13.11 7.25 -2.81
CA MET A 1 -13.47 5.86 -3.19
C MET A 1 -14.93 5.58 -2.86
N THR A 2 -15.69 4.94 -3.75
CA THR A 2 -17.09 4.56 -3.53
C THR A 2 -17.25 3.04 -3.59
N ARG A 3 -18.25 2.51 -2.91
CA ARG A 3 -18.63 1.09 -3.06
C ARG A 3 -19.36 0.91 -4.39
N HIS A 4 -19.00 -0.11 -5.15
CA HIS A 4 -19.67 -0.46 -6.40
C HIS A 4 -20.89 -1.37 -6.18
N TYR A 5 -20.97 -2.03 -5.03
CA TYR A 5 -22.02 -2.99 -4.69
C TYR A 5 -22.48 -2.78 -3.25
N GLY A 6 -23.76 -2.96 -3.01
CA GLY A 6 -24.38 -2.98 -1.69
C GLY A 6 -25.32 -4.18 -1.56
N ARG A 7 -25.74 -4.50 -0.35
CA ARG A 7 -26.75 -5.52 -0.06
C ARG A 7 -27.93 -4.86 0.61
N ALA A 8 -29.14 -5.20 0.17
CA ALA A 8 -30.40 -4.82 0.77
C ALA A 8 -31.27 -6.08 0.97
N PRO A 9 -32.33 -6.02 1.78
CA PRO A 9 -33.36 -7.05 1.84
C PRO A 9 -33.92 -7.38 0.46
N ARG A 10 -34.42 -8.59 0.30
CA ARG A 10 -35.00 -9.03 -0.98
C ARG A 10 -36.16 -8.12 -1.39
N GLY A 11 -36.07 -7.58 -2.61
CA GLY A 11 -37.07 -6.67 -3.16
C GLY A 11 -36.71 -5.18 -2.99
N GLU A 12 -35.69 -4.84 -2.25
CA GLU A 12 -35.22 -3.45 -2.06
C GLU A 12 -34.03 -3.15 -2.95
N ARG A 13 -33.94 -1.90 -3.43
CA ARG A 13 -32.78 -1.39 -4.17
C ARG A 13 -31.86 -0.62 -3.23
N VAL A 14 -30.56 -0.95 -3.25
CA VAL A 14 -29.55 -0.09 -2.65
C VAL A 14 -29.43 1.18 -3.49
N ARG A 15 -29.65 2.34 -2.85
CA ARG A 15 -29.45 3.66 -3.45
C ARG A 15 -28.42 4.39 -2.62
N GLU A 16 -27.35 4.84 -3.27
CA GLU A 16 -26.33 5.66 -2.65
C GLU A 16 -25.92 6.79 -3.59
N ALA A 17 -25.88 8.02 -3.08
CA ALA A 17 -25.41 9.17 -3.84
C ALA A 17 -23.87 9.08 -3.96
N THR A 18 -23.39 9.13 -5.19
CA THR A 18 -21.96 9.20 -5.50
C THR A 18 -21.61 10.65 -5.84
N PRO A 19 -20.55 11.23 -5.25
CA PRO A 19 -20.13 12.58 -5.61
C PRO A 19 -19.75 12.65 -7.09
N HIS A 20 -20.28 13.62 -7.80
CA HIS A 20 -19.80 14.06 -9.11
C HIS A 20 -18.86 15.24 -8.92
N GLY A 21 -17.67 15.21 -9.53
CA GLY A 21 -16.72 16.33 -9.45
C GLY A 21 -15.33 15.94 -9.95
N HIS A 22 -14.39 16.85 -9.83
CA HIS A 22 -12.99 16.62 -10.17
C HIS A 22 -12.39 15.57 -9.23
N TRP A 23 -11.78 14.55 -9.80
CA TRP A 23 -11.11 13.47 -9.05
C TRP A 23 -9.72 13.91 -8.65
N HIS A 24 -9.46 14.02 -7.36
CA HIS A 24 -8.10 14.10 -6.84
C HIS A 24 -7.55 12.68 -6.68
N THR A 25 -6.38 12.46 -7.27
CA THR A 25 -5.68 11.19 -7.11
C THR A 25 -4.73 11.32 -5.91
N VAL A 26 -4.97 10.52 -4.90
CA VAL A 26 -4.06 10.37 -3.77
C VAL A 26 -3.42 8.98 -3.88
N THR A 27 -2.11 8.95 -4.01
CA THR A 27 -1.33 7.71 -4.00
C THR A 27 -0.78 7.46 -2.62
N MET A 28 -0.82 6.21 -2.18
CA MET A 28 -0.22 5.75 -0.93
C MET A 28 0.95 4.83 -1.24
N LEU A 29 2.09 5.10 -0.64
CA LEU A 29 3.29 4.27 -0.66
C LEU A 29 3.58 3.80 0.77
N ALA A 30 3.99 2.57 0.94
CA ALA A 30 4.40 2.03 2.23
C ALA A 30 5.22 0.75 2.05
N ALA A 31 5.93 0.34 3.08
CA ALA A 31 6.54 -0.98 3.20
C ALA A 31 5.78 -1.80 4.25
N LEU A 32 5.58 -3.08 3.99
CA LEU A 32 5.02 -4.03 4.95
C LEU A 32 6.16 -4.84 5.58
N THR A 33 6.16 -4.90 6.90
CA THR A 33 7.04 -5.75 7.69
C THR A 33 6.19 -6.67 8.57
N THR A 34 6.80 -7.60 9.26
CA THR A 34 6.11 -8.46 10.25
C THR A 34 5.53 -7.66 11.43
N ALA A 35 6.01 -6.44 11.66
CA ALA A 35 5.48 -5.52 12.67
C ALA A 35 4.32 -4.65 12.15
N GLY A 36 3.91 -4.80 10.88
CA GLY A 36 2.87 -4.01 10.24
C GLY A 36 3.43 -3.08 9.16
N LEU A 37 2.64 -2.06 8.77
CA LEU A 37 3.06 -1.07 7.78
C LEU A 37 4.08 -0.10 8.36
N GLN A 38 5.10 0.15 7.58
CA GLN A 38 6.20 1.08 7.88
C GLN A 38 6.41 2.02 6.70
N ALA A 39 7.14 3.12 6.94
CA ALA A 39 7.54 4.03 5.88
C ALA A 39 6.35 4.47 4.98
N ALA A 40 5.20 4.77 5.58
CA ALA A 40 4.03 5.22 4.84
C ALA A 40 4.19 6.68 4.39
N MET A 41 3.80 6.95 3.14
CA MET A 41 3.74 8.29 2.53
C MET A 41 2.49 8.39 1.66
N THR A 42 1.86 9.55 1.64
CA THR A 42 0.79 9.91 0.71
C THR A 42 1.24 11.05 -0.19
N VAL A 43 0.83 11.01 -1.45
CA VAL A 43 1.13 12.06 -2.44
C VAL A 43 -0.15 12.37 -3.22
N GLU A 44 -0.44 13.65 -3.41
CA GLU A 44 -1.56 14.11 -4.26
C GLU A 44 -1.17 14.10 -5.74
N SER A 45 -0.77 12.95 -6.25
CA SER A 45 -0.46 12.73 -7.66
C SER A 45 -0.53 11.25 -8.01
N ALA A 46 -0.47 10.93 -9.29
CA ALA A 46 -0.12 9.58 -9.72
C ALA A 46 1.35 9.29 -9.38
N THR A 47 1.66 8.05 -9.05
CA THR A 47 3.06 7.63 -8.81
C THR A 47 3.72 7.34 -10.14
N ASP A 48 4.79 8.07 -10.40
CA ASP A 48 5.77 7.78 -11.44
C ASP A 48 7.10 7.34 -10.82
N GLY A 49 8.13 7.21 -11.66
CA GLY A 49 9.46 6.82 -11.20
C GLY A 49 10.12 7.81 -10.27
N ASP A 50 9.92 9.10 -10.50
CA ASP A 50 10.55 10.17 -9.72
C ASP A 50 9.96 10.26 -8.31
N VAL A 51 8.62 10.16 -8.21
CA VAL A 51 7.93 10.07 -6.92
C VAL A 51 8.38 8.84 -6.15
N PHE A 52 8.59 7.71 -6.83
CA PHE A 52 9.05 6.50 -6.17
C PHE A 52 10.52 6.61 -5.70
N LEU A 53 11.41 7.23 -6.48
CA LEU A 53 12.78 7.51 -6.06
C LEU A 53 12.82 8.44 -4.84
N ALA A 54 12.03 9.51 -4.85
CA ALA A 54 11.92 10.41 -3.70
C ALA A 54 11.40 9.68 -2.44
N TYR A 55 10.42 8.79 -2.59
CA TYR A 55 9.96 7.93 -1.50
C TYR A 55 11.07 7.03 -0.96
N LEU A 56 11.85 6.40 -1.83
CA LEU A 56 12.99 5.58 -1.42
C LEU A 56 14.01 6.41 -0.64
N GLU A 57 14.45 7.53 -1.20
CA GLU A 57 15.48 8.37 -0.58
C GLU A 57 15.07 8.94 0.78
N GLN A 58 13.85 9.47 0.85
CA GLN A 58 13.46 10.28 2.01
C GLN A 58 12.73 9.46 3.09
N VAL A 59 12.09 8.34 2.71
CA VAL A 59 11.18 7.64 3.62
C VAL A 59 11.61 6.21 3.90
N LEU A 60 11.91 5.41 2.87
CA LEU A 60 12.22 3.99 3.05
C LEU A 60 13.68 3.75 3.40
N CYS A 61 14.64 4.26 2.59
CA CYS A 61 16.06 3.98 2.78
C CYS A 61 16.61 4.43 4.16
N PRO A 62 16.17 5.53 4.77
CA PRO A 62 16.58 5.88 6.13
C PRO A 62 16.19 4.86 7.22
N ARG A 63 15.28 3.94 6.92
CA ARG A 63 14.84 2.86 7.81
C ARG A 63 15.48 1.50 7.48
N LEU A 64 16.14 1.42 6.34
CA LEU A 64 16.86 0.21 5.93
C LEU A 64 18.23 0.14 6.59
N ARG A 65 18.75 -1.08 6.71
CA ARG A 65 20.08 -1.39 7.25
C ARG A 65 20.57 -2.71 6.66
N ALA A 66 21.86 -2.97 6.85
CA ALA A 66 22.45 -4.23 6.44
C ALA A 66 21.69 -5.43 6.99
N GLY A 67 21.47 -6.42 6.13
CA GLY A 67 20.70 -7.63 6.45
C GLY A 67 19.19 -7.53 6.17
N HIS A 68 18.64 -6.33 5.88
CA HIS A 68 17.26 -6.23 5.40
C HIS A 68 17.15 -6.75 3.97
N VAL A 69 16.01 -7.38 3.68
CA VAL A 69 15.64 -7.83 2.34
C VAL A 69 14.38 -7.08 1.92
N VAL A 70 14.49 -6.30 0.86
CA VAL A 70 13.37 -5.58 0.25
C VAL A 70 12.85 -6.39 -0.92
N ILE A 71 11.56 -6.70 -0.88
CA ILE A 71 10.88 -7.47 -1.93
C ILE A 71 9.89 -6.54 -2.61
N MET A 72 9.93 -6.46 -3.93
CA MET A 72 9.06 -5.62 -4.75
C MET A 72 8.45 -6.42 -5.89
N ASP A 73 7.30 -5.97 -6.34
CA ASP A 73 6.73 -6.45 -7.60
C ASP A 73 7.43 -5.82 -8.81
N ASN A 74 6.93 -6.13 -10.00
CA ASN A 74 7.52 -5.70 -11.26
C ASN A 74 6.89 -4.44 -11.85
N LEU A 75 6.29 -3.55 -11.05
CA LEU A 75 5.80 -2.26 -11.53
C LEU A 75 6.93 -1.45 -12.21
N ALA A 76 6.58 -0.73 -13.28
CA ALA A 76 7.55 0.09 -14.01
C ALA A 76 8.27 1.10 -13.09
N ALA A 77 7.55 1.75 -12.18
CA ALA A 77 8.11 2.67 -11.21
C ALA A 77 9.15 2.01 -10.28
N HIS A 78 9.02 0.72 -9.96
CA HIS A 78 9.97 -0.02 -9.13
C HIS A 78 11.26 -0.40 -9.86
N LYS A 79 11.29 -0.26 -11.19
CA LYS A 79 12.42 -0.64 -12.05
C LYS A 79 13.18 0.53 -12.66
N VAL A 80 12.86 1.75 -12.26
CA VAL A 80 13.60 2.93 -12.74
C VAL A 80 15.06 2.84 -12.31
N ALA A 81 15.92 3.43 -13.14
CA ALA A 81 17.34 3.54 -12.82
C ALA A 81 17.51 4.25 -11.46
N GLY A 82 18.40 3.72 -10.62
CA GLY A 82 18.64 4.24 -9.26
C GLY A 82 17.95 3.49 -8.14
N VAL A 83 16.78 2.86 -8.35
CA VAL A 83 16.05 2.13 -7.30
C VAL A 83 16.93 1.10 -6.61
N ARG A 84 17.58 0.23 -7.38
CA ARG A 84 18.48 -0.81 -6.84
C ARG A 84 19.63 -0.18 -6.07
N GLN A 85 20.28 0.80 -6.66
CA GLN A 85 21.44 1.46 -6.07
C GLN A 85 21.10 2.12 -4.71
N LEU A 86 19.96 2.82 -4.63
CA LEU A 86 19.52 3.46 -3.39
C LEU A 86 19.33 2.44 -2.26
N ILE A 87 18.69 1.32 -2.55
CA ILE A 87 18.43 0.28 -1.56
C ILE A 87 19.73 -0.42 -1.16
N GLU A 88 20.55 -0.85 -2.13
CA GLU A 88 21.78 -1.59 -1.86
C GLU A 88 22.84 -0.74 -1.16
N ASN A 89 22.85 0.58 -1.37
CA ASN A 89 23.72 1.51 -0.63
C ASN A 89 23.42 1.52 0.89
N THR A 90 22.26 1.09 1.33
CA THR A 90 21.93 0.93 2.76
C THR A 90 22.47 -0.37 3.36
N GLY A 91 23.04 -1.25 2.55
CA GLY A 91 23.44 -2.61 2.92
C GLY A 91 22.28 -3.62 2.87
N ALA A 92 21.09 -3.19 2.46
CA ALA A 92 19.94 -4.08 2.22
C ALA A 92 20.04 -4.76 0.84
N GLN A 93 19.32 -5.86 0.67
CA GLN A 93 19.21 -6.58 -0.60
C GLN A 93 17.88 -6.28 -1.26
N LEU A 94 17.87 -6.15 -2.60
CA LEU A 94 16.64 -5.99 -3.37
C LEU A 94 16.36 -7.23 -4.20
N HIS A 95 15.16 -7.79 -4.04
CA HIS A 95 14.63 -8.87 -4.83
C HIS A 95 13.30 -8.47 -5.50
N TYR A 96 13.16 -8.82 -6.77
CA TYR A 96 11.90 -8.68 -7.49
C TYR A 96 11.14 -9.99 -7.50
N LEU A 97 9.83 -9.91 -7.27
CA LEU A 97 8.94 -11.06 -7.43
C LEU A 97 8.88 -11.50 -8.91
N PRO A 98 8.54 -12.75 -9.18
CA PRO A 98 8.23 -13.17 -10.55
C PRO A 98 7.11 -12.29 -11.14
N PRO A 99 7.08 -12.08 -12.47
CA PRO A 99 5.98 -11.40 -13.12
C PRO A 99 4.63 -12.07 -12.80
N TYR A 100 3.58 -11.25 -12.65
CA TYR A 100 2.21 -11.72 -12.39
C TYR A 100 2.04 -12.63 -11.16
N SER A 101 2.79 -12.38 -10.09
CA SER A 101 2.76 -13.20 -8.87
C SER A 101 2.30 -12.42 -7.63
N PRO A 102 1.08 -11.87 -7.62
CA PRO A 102 0.56 -11.14 -6.47
C PRO A 102 0.41 -12.02 -5.22
N ASP A 103 0.25 -13.35 -5.42
CA ASP A 103 0.10 -14.32 -4.32
C ASP A 103 1.35 -14.42 -3.44
N PHE A 104 2.51 -14.02 -3.95
CA PHE A 104 3.75 -13.92 -3.18
C PHE A 104 3.97 -12.55 -2.55
N ASN A 105 3.03 -11.60 -2.72
CA ASN A 105 3.18 -10.23 -2.26
C ASN A 105 2.22 -9.91 -1.09
N PRO A 106 2.66 -10.06 0.18
CA PRO A 106 1.78 -9.87 1.34
C PRO A 106 1.21 -8.45 1.46
N ILE A 107 1.85 -7.43 0.87
CA ILE A 107 1.36 -6.06 0.90
C ILE A 107 0.05 -5.88 0.13
N GLU A 108 -0.26 -6.75 -0.85
CA GLU A 108 -1.52 -6.73 -1.59
C GLU A 108 -2.72 -6.95 -0.66
N GLN A 109 -2.57 -7.80 0.33
CA GLN A 109 -3.60 -8.04 1.35
C GLN A 109 -3.76 -6.84 2.28
N ALA A 110 -2.66 -6.15 2.62
CA ALA A 110 -2.71 -4.89 3.35
C ALA A 110 -3.46 -3.82 2.54
N TRP A 111 -3.15 -3.66 1.26
CA TRP A 111 -3.87 -2.73 0.38
C TRP A 111 -5.34 -3.10 0.22
N SER A 112 -5.69 -4.36 0.15
CA SER A 112 -7.08 -4.81 0.11
C SER A 112 -7.84 -4.38 1.37
N LYS A 113 -7.27 -4.59 2.55
CA LYS A 113 -7.84 -4.17 3.83
C LYS A 113 -8.00 -2.65 3.92
N ILE A 114 -6.97 -1.89 3.54
CA ILE A 114 -7.00 -0.42 3.53
C ILE A 114 -8.09 0.08 2.58
N LYS A 115 -8.12 -0.38 1.35
CA LYS A 115 -9.14 0.00 0.35
C LYS A 115 -10.55 -0.29 0.85
N GLN A 116 -10.76 -1.41 1.54
CA GLN A 116 -12.06 -1.75 2.12
C GLN A 116 -12.47 -0.74 3.21
N ARG A 117 -11.55 -0.35 4.09
CA ARG A 117 -11.80 0.65 5.14
C ARG A 117 -12.09 2.04 4.55
N LEU A 118 -11.30 2.48 3.58
CA LEU A 118 -11.51 3.76 2.90
C LEU A 118 -12.87 3.83 2.19
N ARG A 119 -13.30 2.72 1.56
CA ARG A 119 -14.64 2.64 0.98
C ARG A 119 -15.74 2.70 2.04
N ALA A 120 -15.50 2.13 3.23
CA ALA A 120 -16.44 2.18 4.34
C ALA A 120 -16.53 3.57 4.97
N ALA A 121 -15.42 4.30 5.06
CA ALA A 121 -15.34 5.63 5.62
C ALA A 121 -16.11 6.68 4.80
N LYS A 122 -16.28 6.46 3.46
CA LYS A 122 -17.05 7.36 2.58
C LYS A 122 -16.62 8.83 2.66
N ALA A 123 -15.33 9.09 2.85
CA ALA A 123 -14.78 10.44 2.98
C ALA A 123 -15.24 11.35 1.81
N ARG A 124 -15.67 12.57 2.13
CA ARG A 124 -16.22 13.55 1.17
C ARG A 124 -15.39 14.83 1.09
N SER A 125 -14.40 15.00 1.95
CA SER A 125 -13.40 16.07 1.90
C SER A 125 -12.00 15.47 1.92
N LEU A 126 -10.99 16.28 1.58
CA LEU A 126 -9.59 15.87 1.64
C LEU A 126 -9.18 15.53 3.07
N GLU A 127 -9.52 16.38 4.04
CA GLU A 127 -9.23 16.17 5.46
C GLU A 127 -9.86 14.86 5.99
N ALA A 128 -11.13 14.60 5.60
CA ALA A 128 -11.78 13.33 5.97
C ALA A 128 -11.11 12.12 5.32
N LEU A 129 -10.58 12.28 4.10
CA LEU A 129 -9.83 11.23 3.42
C LEU A 129 -8.48 10.99 4.10
N GLU A 130 -7.75 12.04 4.46
CA GLU A 130 -6.47 11.93 5.18
C GLU A 130 -6.64 11.25 6.54
N SER A 131 -7.65 11.66 7.31
CA SER A 131 -8.00 11.00 8.58
C SER A 131 -8.34 9.52 8.35
N ALA A 132 -9.16 9.20 7.34
CA ALA A 132 -9.53 7.83 7.02
C ALA A 132 -8.31 6.99 6.55
N ILE A 133 -7.35 7.60 5.85
CA ILE A 133 -6.09 6.95 5.47
C ILE A 133 -5.27 6.62 6.71
N ALA A 134 -5.09 7.58 7.63
CA ALA A 134 -4.35 7.36 8.88
C ALA A 134 -4.95 6.20 9.69
N ASP A 135 -6.28 6.19 9.86
CA ASP A 135 -7.00 5.12 10.55
C ASP A 135 -6.88 3.76 9.84
N ALA A 136 -6.93 3.77 8.51
CA ALA A 136 -6.81 2.55 7.72
C ALA A 136 -5.40 1.95 7.78
N LEU A 137 -4.36 2.79 7.78
CA LEU A 137 -2.96 2.38 7.94
C LEU A 137 -2.73 1.81 9.36
N ALA A 138 -3.20 2.50 10.40
CA ALA A 138 -3.08 2.07 11.79
C ALA A 138 -3.81 0.75 12.07
N ALA A 139 -4.84 0.43 11.29
CA ALA A 139 -5.59 -0.82 11.43
C ALA A 139 -4.84 -2.07 10.89
N VAL A 140 -3.70 -1.90 10.24
CA VAL A 140 -2.83 -3.01 9.82
C VAL A 140 -1.91 -3.36 10.98
N THR A 141 -2.29 -4.40 11.74
CA THR A 141 -1.55 -4.85 12.93
C THR A 141 -0.41 -5.80 12.57
N ALA A 142 0.51 -6.01 13.51
CA ALA A 142 1.57 -7.01 13.38
C ALA A 142 1.02 -8.44 13.20
N GLU A 143 -0.10 -8.75 13.85
CA GLU A 143 -0.78 -10.04 13.69
C GLU A 143 -1.29 -10.24 12.25
N ASN A 144 -1.91 -9.20 11.65
CA ASN A 144 -2.32 -9.24 10.25
C ASN A 144 -1.11 -9.45 9.33
N ALA A 145 -0.06 -8.67 9.54
CA ALA A 145 1.15 -8.75 8.72
C ALA A 145 1.77 -10.15 8.78
N SER A 146 1.97 -10.70 9.98
CA SER A 146 2.52 -12.04 10.19
C SER A 146 1.67 -13.12 9.50
N ALA A 147 0.33 -13.03 9.62
CA ALA A 147 -0.57 -13.96 8.94
C ALA A 147 -0.44 -13.87 7.41
N TRP A 148 -0.32 -12.66 6.85
CA TRP A 148 -0.15 -12.47 5.39
C TRP A 148 1.20 -12.94 4.88
N PHE A 149 2.29 -12.69 5.61
CA PHE A 149 3.60 -13.26 5.28
C PHE A 149 3.55 -14.79 5.26
N THR A 150 2.96 -15.40 6.28
CA THR A 150 2.79 -16.86 6.33
C THR A 150 1.95 -17.38 5.17
N HIS A 151 0.84 -16.70 4.86
CA HIS A 151 -0.04 -17.05 3.74
C HIS A 151 0.68 -17.01 2.39
N CYS A 152 1.55 -16.03 2.19
CA CYS A 152 2.38 -15.91 0.98
C CYS A 152 3.61 -16.84 0.97
N GLY A 153 3.75 -17.74 1.95
CA GLY A 153 4.81 -18.75 2.00
C GLY A 153 6.12 -18.29 2.64
N TYR A 154 6.16 -17.13 3.28
CA TYR A 154 7.33 -16.68 4.01
C TYR A 154 7.39 -17.36 5.39
N GLY A 155 8.43 -18.15 5.62
CA GLY A 155 8.71 -18.74 6.95
C GLY A 155 9.15 -17.65 7.92
N LEU A 156 8.30 -17.31 8.88
CA LEU A 156 8.67 -16.44 10.00
C LEU A 156 9.36 -17.28 11.07
N ARG A 157 10.63 -16.98 11.35
CA ARG A 157 11.41 -17.58 12.43
C ARG A 157 11.48 -16.65 13.62
#